data_e6170efa738dc2636c28a990935bc8b0
#
_entry.id   e6170efa738dc2636c28a990935bc8b0
#
_cell.length_a   1.000
_cell.length_b   1.000
_cell.length_c   1.000
_cell.angle_alpha   90.00
_cell.angle_beta   90.00
_cell.angle_gamma   90.00
#
_symmetry.space_group_name_H-M   'P 1'
#
loop_
_entity.id
_entity.type
_entity.pdbx_description
1 polymer ?
#
loop_
_entity_poly.entity_id
_entity_poly.type
_entity_poly.pdbx_seq_one_letter_code
_entity_poly.pdbx_strand_id
1 'polypeptide(L)'
;MRAGIEPQRQRRRVVLGMFASFAAAQPVRAIAAPRTYRVGILNEALAANHPTVEGLKAGLRELGLEEGRNLAFEVRFTQGDPAASREGAAAFAKASVDLIFTSNEGPTRQAMAASSTIPIVFTLVGDPVAAGIVATLAAPQGNVTGVSSLTPELAGKRLELLRALAPAARRVWAIHEADDRISAAAAANAMKAATQLDLRLVARPVASREDLARSLKEIRRGDALLAPDRGPLDIPGALLDLSLAKRIPAVFTASFYVGYGGLTSYGADYYAEGFQAARLVARILRGARPQALPVEGADKLDVAVNLKTAADLGLTVPRKILLRADTLRR
;
A
#
# COMPACT_ATOMS: atom_id res chain seq x y z
N MET A 1 79.41 -91.28 -5.46
CA MET A 1 79.99 -90.28 -6.39
C MET A 1 78.98 -89.78 -7.34
N ARG A 2 78.88 -88.46 -7.47
CA ARG A 2 78.06 -87.65 -8.36
C ARG A 2 76.57 -87.59 -8.06
N ALA A 3 76.28 -86.46 -7.49
CA ALA A 3 74.97 -85.88 -7.30
C ALA A 3 74.37 -85.44 -8.63
N GLY A 4 73.12 -85.69 -8.84
CA GLY A 4 72.28 -85.13 -9.88
C GLY A 4 71.27 -84.13 -9.30
N ILE A 5 71.42 -82.90 -9.73
CA ILE A 5 70.59 -81.79 -9.30
C ILE A 5 69.42 -81.73 -10.29
N GLU A 6 68.21 -81.88 -9.78
CA GLU A 6 66.97 -81.63 -10.53
C GLU A 6 66.50 -80.17 -10.36
N PRO A 7 66.11 -79.44 -11.41
CA PRO A 7 65.66 -78.06 -11.28
C PRO A 7 64.12 -77.96 -10.95
N GLN A 8 63.83 -77.31 -9.85
CA GLN A 8 62.43 -76.96 -9.48
C GLN A 8 61.81 -75.99 -10.49
N ARG A 9 60.74 -76.42 -11.10
CA ARG A 9 59.88 -75.58 -11.90
C ARG A 9 59.01 -74.73 -10.98
N GLN A 10 59.30 -73.43 -10.88
CA GLN A 10 58.45 -72.43 -10.26
C GLN A 10 57.18 -72.20 -11.12
N ARG A 11 56.03 -72.64 -10.63
CA ARG A 11 54.69 -72.24 -11.18
C ARG A 11 54.39 -70.82 -10.76
N ARG A 12 54.51 -69.85 -11.69
CA ARG A 12 53.93 -68.48 -11.48
C ARG A 12 52.43 -68.58 -11.51
N ARG A 13 51.77 -68.35 -10.35
CA ARG A 13 50.35 -68.07 -10.27
C ARG A 13 50.11 -66.62 -10.68
N VAL A 14 49.51 -66.40 -11.84
CA VAL A 14 48.97 -65.11 -12.25
C VAL A 14 47.66 -64.87 -11.48
N VAL A 15 47.70 -63.96 -10.50
CA VAL A 15 46.50 -63.50 -9.82
C VAL A 15 45.92 -62.38 -10.68
N LEU A 16 44.82 -62.69 -11.41
CA LEU A 16 44.00 -61.68 -12.11
C LEU A 16 43.25 -60.93 -11.05
N GLY A 17 43.69 -59.71 -10.69
CA GLY A 17 42.92 -58.76 -9.85
C GLY A 17 41.79 -58.18 -10.66
N MET A 18 40.55 -58.62 -10.41
CA MET A 18 39.36 -57.91 -10.89
C MET A 18 39.19 -56.58 -10.08
N PHE A 19 39.57 -55.47 -10.68
CA PHE A 19 39.19 -54.15 -10.19
C PHE A 19 37.71 -53.91 -10.52
N ALA A 20 36.81 -54.16 -9.57
CA ALA A 20 35.46 -53.73 -9.64
C ALA A 20 35.42 -52.20 -9.43
N SER A 21 35.33 -51.44 -10.52
CA SER A 21 35.08 -49.99 -10.47
C SER A 21 33.66 -49.73 -9.93
N PHE A 22 33.58 -49.43 -8.66
CA PHE A 22 32.35 -48.92 -8.06
C PHE A 22 32.16 -47.48 -8.56
N ALA A 23 31.43 -47.31 -9.66
CA ALA A 23 30.97 -46.00 -10.10
C ALA A 23 29.90 -45.55 -9.06
N ALA A 24 30.33 -44.70 -8.11
CA ALA A 24 29.42 -44.03 -7.22
C ALA A 24 28.52 -43.13 -8.07
N ALA A 25 27.28 -43.58 -8.34
CA ALA A 25 26.25 -42.76 -8.93
C ALA A 25 25.94 -41.61 -7.95
N GLN A 26 26.49 -40.44 -8.20
CA GLN A 26 26.10 -39.24 -7.47
C GLN A 26 24.62 -38.99 -7.76
N PRO A 27 23.78 -38.79 -6.71
CA PRO A 27 22.40 -38.45 -6.96
C PRO A 27 22.36 -37.12 -7.71
N VAL A 28 21.91 -37.17 -8.95
CA VAL A 28 21.54 -35.98 -9.71
C VAL A 28 20.48 -35.26 -8.87
N ARG A 29 20.89 -34.21 -8.20
CA ARG A 29 19.95 -33.31 -7.50
C ARG A 29 19.02 -32.80 -8.55
N ALA A 30 17.82 -33.34 -8.61
CA ALA A 30 16.75 -32.79 -9.45
C ALA A 30 16.62 -31.32 -9.09
N ILE A 31 17.02 -30.42 -9.98
CA ILE A 31 16.75 -29.01 -9.86
C ILE A 31 15.24 -28.93 -9.96
N ALA A 32 14.57 -28.74 -8.81
CA ALA A 32 13.14 -28.53 -8.78
C ALA A 32 12.81 -27.39 -9.76
N ALA A 33 11.85 -27.61 -10.63
CA ALA A 33 11.41 -26.59 -11.56
C ALA A 33 11.12 -25.29 -10.79
N PRO A 34 11.57 -24.14 -11.26
CA PRO A 34 11.40 -22.88 -10.55
C PRO A 34 9.90 -22.68 -10.26
N ARG A 35 9.56 -22.61 -8.97
CA ARG A 35 8.18 -22.41 -8.51
C ARG A 35 7.70 -21.04 -9.00
N THR A 36 6.57 -21.01 -9.69
CA THR A 36 5.89 -19.76 -10.02
C THR A 36 4.91 -19.41 -8.89
N TYR A 37 5.15 -18.30 -8.22
CA TYR A 37 4.25 -17.78 -7.20
C TYR A 37 3.02 -17.14 -7.83
N ARG A 38 1.86 -17.31 -7.21
CA ARG A 38 0.60 -16.71 -7.63
C ARG A 38 0.18 -15.65 -6.61
N VAL A 39 0.10 -14.39 -7.03
CA VAL A 39 -0.31 -13.26 -6.20
C VAL A 39 -1.62 -12.70 -6.72
N GLY A 40 -2.66 -12.78 -5.88
CA GLY A 40 -3.93 -12.10 -6.12
C GLY A 40 -3.80 -10.62 -5.73
N ILE A 41 -4.21 -9.71 -6.59
CA ILE A 41 -4.27 -8.26 -6.33
C ILE A 41 -5.72 -7.82 -6.30
N LEU A 42 -6.18 -7.32 -5.16
CA LEU A 42 -7.53 -6.81 -4.95
C LEU A 42 -7.45 -5.30 -4.67
N ASN A 43 -7.92 -4.49 -5.60
CA ASN A 43 -7.77 -3.04 -5.58
C ASN A 43 -9.08 -2.33 -5.89
N GLU A 44 -9.43 -1.28 -5.14
CA GLU A 44 -10.63 -0.46 -5.36
C GLU A 44 -10.53 0.50 -6.55
N ALA A 45 -9.38 0.61 -7.20
CA ALA A 45 -9.18 1.56 -8.28
C ALA A 45 -10.08 1.31 -9.50
N LEU A 46 -10.26 2.38 -10.26
CA LEU A 46 -11.01 2.36 -11.52
C LEU A 46 -10.21 1.81 -12.70
N ALA A 47 -8.88 1.78 -12.59
CA ALA A 47 -7.99 1.45 -13.69
C ALA A 47 -6.86 0.48 -13.30
N ALA A 48 -6.44 -0.30 -14.28
CA ALA A 48 -5.41 -1.33 -14.15
C ALA A 48 -4.01 -0.80 -13.82
N ASN A 49 -3.72 0.45 -14.16
CA ASN A 49 -2.44 1.12 -13.95
C ASN A 49 -2.39 1.92 -12.64
N HIS A 50 -3.02 1.41 -11.58
CA HIS A 50 -2.97 2.10 -10.29
C HIS A 50 -1.54 2.19 -9.76
N PRO A 51 -1.07 3.36 -9.30
CA PRO A 51 0.33 3.56 -8.91
C PRO A 51 0.85 2.55 -7.88
N THR A 52 0.03 2.16 -6.92
CA THR A 52 0.40 1.15 -5.91
C THR A 52 0.72 -0.22 -6.53
N VAL A 53 -0.03 -0.64 -7.55
CA VAL A 53 0.19 -1.91 -8.25
C VAL A 53 1.47 -1.84 -9.09
N GLU A 54 1.69 -0.71 -9.76
CA GLU A 54 2.91 -0.48 -10.53
C GLU A 54 4.15 -0.44 -9.62
N GLY A 55 4.06 0.22 -8.46
CA GLY A 55 5.11 0.22 -7.45
C GLY A 55 5.41 -1.18 -6.92
N LEU A 56 4.37 -1.95 -6.59
CA LEU A 56 4.53 -3.35 -6.18
C LEU A 56 5.28 -4.18 -7.23
N LYS A 57 4.85 -4.11 -8.49
CA LYS A 57 5.49 -4.84 -9.60
C LYS A 57 6.96 -4.42 -9.79
N ALA A 58 7.24 -3.14 -9.72
CA ALA A 58 8.60 -2.61 -9.82
C ALA A 58 9.50 -3.12 -8.68
N GLY A 59 9.04 -3.01 -7.43
CA GLY A 59 9.78 -3.47 -6.26
C GLY A 59 10.01 -4.99 -6.25
N LEU A 60 9.02 -5.79 -6.67
CA LEU A 60 9.19 -7.23 -6.78
C LEU A 60 10.21 -7.60 -7.85
N ARG A 61 10.24 -6.88 -8.99
CA ARG A 61 11.24 -7.10 -10.04
C ARG A 61 12.66 -6.84 -9.54
N GLU A 62 12.89 -5.77 -8.79
CA GLU A 62 14.19 -5.51 -8.17
C GLU A 62 14.60 -6.61 -7.18
N LEU A 63 13.64 -7.27 -6.56
CA LEU A 63 13.87 -8.40 -5.67
C LEU A 63 13.98 -9.76 -6.39
N GLY A 64 13.99 -9.76 -7.74
CA GLY A 64 14.13 -10.96 -8.58
C GLY A 64 12.87 -11.79 -8.73
N LEU A 65 11.70 -11.19 -8.40
CA LEU A 65 10.37 -11.78 -8.62
C LEU A 65 9.72 -11.10 -9.83
N GLU A 66 9.71 -11.79 -10.98
CA GLU A 66 9.31 -11.23 -12.26
C GLU A 66 8.07 -11.93 -12.82
N GLU A 67 7.09 -11.13 -13.23
CA GLU A 67 5.89 -11.61 -13.90
C GLU A 67 6.25 -12.37 -15.18
N GLY A 68 5.66 -13.54 -15.38
CA GLY A 68 5.93 -14.43 -16.52
C GLY A 68 7.16 -15.33 -16.36
N ARG A 69 8.01 -15.14 -15.35
CA ARG A 69 9.17 -15.99 -15.06
C ARG A 69 8.98 -16.88 -13.82
N ASN A 70 8.78 -16.26 -12.68
CA ASN A 70 8.60 -16.93 -11.39
C ASN A 70 7.46 -16.35 -10.56
N LEU A 71 6.68 -15.44 -11.15
CA LEU A 71 5.56 -14.75 -10.54
C LEU A 71 4.42 -14.62 -11.55
N ALA A 72 3.19 -14.79 -11.08
CA ALA A 72 1.97 -14.54 -11.83
C ALA A 72 1.03 -13.69 -10.99
N PHE A 73 0.47 -12.63 -11.57
CA PHE A 73 -0.53 -11.79 -10.95
C PHE A 73 -1.93 -12.14 -11.47
N GLU A 74 -2.87 -12.23 -10.54
CA GLU A 74 -4.29 -12.20 -10.85
C GLU A 74 -4.88 -10.92 -10.26
N VAL A 75 -5.23 -9.95 -11.13
CA VAL A 75 -5.60 -8.61 -10.70
C VAL A 75 -7.11 -8.41 -10.84
N ARG A 76 -7.74 -7.88 -9.78
CA ARG A 76 -9.14 -7.50 -9.75
C ARG A 76 -9.29 -6.07 -9.27
N PHE A 77 -9.84 -5.23 -10.15
CA PHE A 77 -10.23 -3.86 -9.85
C PHE A 77 -11.71 -3.83 -9.56
N THR A 78 -12.09 -3.36 -8.37
CA THR A 78 -13.46 -3.47 -7.87
C THR A 78 -14.25 -2.18 -7.99
N GLN A 79 -13.60 -1.09 -8.41
CA GLN A 79 -14.24 0.22 -8.62
C GLN A 79 -15.02 0.73 -7.40
N GLY A 80 -14.58 0.35 -6.19
CA GLY A 80 -15.29 0.68 -4.96
C GLY A 80 -16.52 -0.18 -4.67
N ASP A 81 -16.82 -1.19 -5.50
CA ASP A 81 -17.95 -2.09 -5.27
C ASP A 81 -17.61 -3.16 -4.20
N PRO A 82 -18.29 -3.18 -3.04
CA PRO A 82 -18.05 -4.17 -1.99
C PRO A 82 -18.41 -5.60 -2.43
N ALA A 83 -19.38 -5.79 -3.35
CA ALA A 83 -19.76 -7.10 -3.84
C ALA A 83 -18.66 -7.66 -4.74
N ALA A 84 -18.16 -6.88 -5.69
CA ALA A 84 -17.02 -7.26 -6.54
C ALA A 84 -15.76 -7.54 -5.70
N SER A 85 -15.54 -6.78 -4.62
CA SER A 85 -14.43 -7.00 -3.69
C SER A 85 -14.54 -8.34 -2.97
N ARG A 86 -15.74 -8.69 -2.48
CA ARG A 86 -16.01 -9.98 -1.83
C ARG A 86 -15.84 -11.15 -2.79
N GLU A 87 -16.39 -11.04 -4.00
CA GLU A 87 -16.27 -12.06 -5.05
C GLU A 87 -14.82 -12.27 -5.46
N GLY A 88 -14.05 -11.19 -5.63
CA GLY A 88 -12.63 -11.24 -5.93
C GLY A 88 -11.82 -11.95 -4.86
N ALA A 89 -12.05 -11.63 -3.59
CA ALA A 89 -11.41 -12.26 -2.44
C ALA A 89 -11.73 -13.77 -2.37
N ALA A 90 -13.01 -14.14 -2.56
CA ALA A 90 -13.44 -15.54 -2.57
C ALA A 90 -12.82 -16.33 -3.73
N ALA A 91 -12.69 -15.71 -4.92
CA ALA A 91 -12.03 -16.33 -6.07
C ALA A 91 -10.56 -16.61 -5.79
N PHE A 92 -9.83 -15.69 -5.16
CA PHE A 92 -8.43 -15.91 -4.76
C PHE A 92 -8.29 -17.02 -3.72
N ALA A 93 -9.19 -17.07 -2.73
CA ALA A 93 -9.22 -18.14 -1.74
C ALA A 93 -9.45 -19.51 -2.40
N LYS A 94 -10.42 -19.62 -3.32
CA LYS A 94 -10.72 -20.84 -4.09
C LYS A 94 -9.53 -21.25 -4.97
N ALA A 95 -8.86 -20.27 -5.60
CA ALA A 95 -7.70 -20.51 -6.46
C ALA A 95 -6.43 -20.86 -5.65
N SER A 96 -6.47 -20.76 -4.32
CA SER A 96 -5.34 -21.02 -3.42
C SER A 96 -4.08 -20.24 -3.87
N VAL A 97 -4.22 -18.93 -4.07
CA VAL A 97 -3.07 -18.07 -4.38
C VAL A 97 -2.06 -18.09 -3.23
N ASP A 98 -0.79 -17.84 -3.51
CA ASP A 98 0.26 -17.85 -2.47
C ASP A 98 0.21 -16.63 -1.54
N LEU A 99 -0.38 -15.51 -2.02
CA LEU A 99 -0.54 -14.27 -1.27
C LEU A 99 -1.65 -13.41 -1.90
N ILE A 100 -2.37 -12.65 -1.07
CA ILE A 100 -3.28 -11.61 -1.53
C ILE A 100 -2.68 -10.25 -1.18
N PHE A 101 -2.48 -9.40 -2.19
CA PHE A 101 -2.14 -7.99 -2.02
C PHE A 101 -3.42 -7.16 -2.13
N THR A 102 -3.63 -6.24 -1.18
CA THR A 102 -4.84 -5.42 -1.16
C THR A 102 -4.49 -3.94 -1.08
N SER A 103 -5.36 -3.11 -1.66
CA SER A 103 -5.30 -1.66 -1.49
C SER A 103 -6.60 -1.18 -0.83
N ASN A 104 -6.47 -0.33 0.17
CA ASN A 104 -7.53 0.20 1.03
C ASN A 104 -8.13 -0.82 2.03
N GLU A 105 -8.92 -0.30 2.95
CA GLU A 105 -9.54 -1.05 4.05
C GLU A 105 -10.58 -2.07 3.55
N GLY A 106 -11.45 -1.67 2.63
CA GLY A 106 -12.54 -2.51 2.11
C GLY A 106 -12.03 -3.84 1.55
N PRO A 107 -11.19 -3.85 0.51
CA PRO A 107 -10.57 -5.06 -0.03
C PRO A 107 -9.80 -5.87 1.00
N THR A 108 -9.10 -5.22 1.94
CA THR A 108 -8.36 -5.91 3.00
C THR A 108 -9.31 -6.70 3.89
N ARG A 109 -10.42 -6.12 4.32
CA ARG A 109 -11.45 -6.80 5.12
C ARG A 109 -12.08 -7.97 4.37
N GLN A 110 -12.36 -7.82 3.07
CA GLN A 110 -12.92 -8.91 2.26
C GLN A 110 -11.91 -10.05 2.09
N ALA A 111 -10.62 -9.76 1.91
CA ALA A 111 -9.57 -10.77 1.87
C ALA A 111 -9.43 -11.53 3.19
N MET A 112 -9.47 -10.82 4.34
CA MET A 112 -9.45 -11.43 5.68
C MET A 112 -10.67 -12.33 5.92
N ALA A 113 -11.86 -11.91 5.48
CA ALA A 113 -13.08 -12.71 5.60
C ALA A 113 -13.05 -13.95 4.71
N ALA A 114 -12.39 -13.90 3.55
CA ALA A 114 -12.32 -15.01 2.60
C ALA A 114 -11.29 -16.08 3.01
N SER A 115 -10.22 -15.72 3.74
CA SER A 115 -9.20 -16.68 4.15
C SER A 115 -8.46 -16.22 5.41
N SER A 116 -8.33 -17.16 6.36
CA SER A 116 -7.49 -16.99 7.56
C SER A 116 -6.08 -17.56 7.41
N THR A 117 -5.77 -18.17 6.26
CA THR A 117 -4.49 -18.88 6.03
C THR A 117 -3.66 -18.30 4.92
N ILE A 118 -4.27 -17.77 3.85
CA ILE A 118 -3.54 -17.11 2.76
C ILE A 118 -2.98 -15.79 3.29
N PRO A 119 -1.65 -15.56 3.20
CA PRO A 119 -1.04 -14.30 3.61
C PRO A 119 -1.66 -13.10 2.89
N ILE A 120 -1.88 -12.01 3.63
CA ILE A 120 -2.41 -10.76 3.10
C ILE A 120 -1.40 -9.64 3.39
N VAL A 121 -1.07 -8.87 2.35
CA VAL A 121 -0.27 -7.64 2.47
C VAL A 121 -1.12 -6.47 1.99
N PHE A 122 -1.43 -5.56 2.89
CA PHE A 122 -2.22 -4.37 2.57
C PHE A 122 -1.36 -3.13 2.31
N THR A 123 -1.93 -2.17 1.58
CA THR A 123 -1.47 -0.79 1.42
C THR A 123 -2.67 0.15 1.47
N LEU A 124 -2.43 1.45 1.56
CA LEU A 124 -3.46 2.51 1.55
C LEU A 124 -4.50 2.35 2.67
N VAL A 125 -4.09 1.78 3.81
CA VAL A 125 -4.89 1.77 5.04
C VAL A 125 -4.35 2.85 5.96
N GLY A 126 -5.18 3.84 6.29
CA GLY A 126 -4.77 5.03 7.03
C GLY A 126 -4.35 4.73 8.47
N ASP A 127 -5.09 3.89 9.16
CA ASP A 127 -4.80 3.40 10.52
C ASP A 127 -5.31 1.95 10.65
N PRO A 128 -4.45 0.96 10.44
CA PRO A 128 -4.86 -0.44 10.45
C PRO A 128 -5.25 -0.98 11.83
N VAL A 129 -4.85 -0.31 12.91
CA VAL A 129 -5.26 -0.66 14.28
C VAL A 129 -6.66 -0.12 14.56
N ALA A 130 -6.93 1.16 14.30
CA ALA A 130 -8.27 1.74 14.43
C ALA A 130 -9.28 1.05 13.50
N ALA A 131 -8.83 0.66 12.30
CA ALA A 131 -9.61 -0.15 11.38
C ALA A 131 -9.86 -1.59 11.86
N GLY A 132 -9.18 -2.07 12.91
CA GLY A 132 -9.30 -3.44 13.39
C GLY A 132 -8.78 -4.51 12.41
N ILE A 133 -7.88 -4.13 11.51
CA ILE A 133 -7.21 -5.03 10.57
C ILE A 133 -6.09 -5.78 11.29
N VAL A 134 -5.35 -5.08 12.16
CA VAL A 134 -4.31 -5.66 13.00
C VAL A 134 -4.51 -5.25 14.46
N ALA A 135 -4.07 -6.08 15.40
CA ALA A 135 -4.15 -5.74 16.81
C ALA A 135 -3.15 -4.66 17.21
N THR A 136 -1.93 -4.74 16.70
CA THR A 136 -0.85 -3.74 16.88
C THR A 136 0.03 -3.68 15.63
N LEU A 137 0.72 -2.55 15.42
CA LEU A 137 1.64 -2.40 14.30
C LEU A 137 2.89 -3.27 14.44
N ALA A 138 3.42 -3.40 15.67
CA ALA A 138 4.67 -4.11 15.95
C ALA A 138 4.54 -5.64 15.80
N ALA A 139 3.36 -6.19 16.13
CA ALA A 139 3.09 -7.61 16.09
C ALA A 139 1.67 -7.85 15.55
N PRO A 140 1.48 -7.75 14.25
CA PRO A 140 0.20 -8.05 13.63
C PRO A 140 -0.15 -9.51 13.87
N GLN A 141 -1.39 -9.79 14.26
CA GLN A 141 -1.87 -11.14 14.50
C GLN A 141 -2.50 -11.71 13.21
N GLY A 142 -2.60 -13.06 13.16
CA GLY A 142 -3.22 -13.73 12.03
C GLY A 142 -2.33 -13.75 10.78
N ASN A 143 -2.96 -13.65 9.61
CA ASN A 143 -2.31 -13.77 8.30
C ASN A 143 -2.11 -12.43 7.58
N VAL A 144 -2.16 -11.31 8.29
CA VAL A 144 -2.18 -9.96 7.71
C VAL A 144 -0.98 -9.14 8.17
N THR A 145 -0.33 -8.42 7.26
CA THR A 145 0.62 -7.33 7.51
C THR A 145 0.51 -6.32 6.37
N GLY A 146 1.29 -5.23 6.40
CA GLY A 146 1.24 -4.26 5.30
C GLY A 146 1.95 -2.96 5.58
N VAL A 147 1.60 -1.94 4.78
CA VAL A 147 2.09 -0.57 4.89
C VAL A 147 0.90 0.36 5.19
N SER A 148 1.03 1.17 6.24
CA SER A 148 0.02 2.17 6.63
C SER A 148 0.32 3.51 5.99
N SER A 149 -0.69 4.17 5.43
CA SER A 149 -0.58 5.52 4.85
C SER A 149 -0.53 6.64 5.90
N LEU A 150 -0.60 6.33 7.20
CA LEU A 150 -0.48 7.28 8.31
C LEU A 150 -1.47 8.46 8.24
N THR A 151 -2.66 8.23 7.69
CA THR A 151 -3.62 9.30 7.39
C THR A 151 -3.99 10.17 8.59
N PRO A 152 -4.32 9.63 9.79
CA PRO A 152 -4.65 10.45 10.94
C PRO A 152 -3.47 11.27 11.45
N GLU A 153 -2.26 10.70 11.44
CA GLU A 153 -1.04 11.35 11.92
C GLU A 153 -0.66 12.55 11.06
N LEU A 154 -0.96 12.50 9.76
CA LEU A 154 -0.62 13.55 8.81
C LEU A 154 -1.63 14.71 8.79
N ALA A 155 -2.79 14.57 9.44
CA ALA A 155 -3.86 15.57 9.40
C ALA A 155 -3.41 16.95 9.92
N GLY A 156 -2.61 16.99 10.99
CA GLY A 156 -2.01 18.22 11.49
C GLY A 156 -1.09 18.91 10.48
N LYS A 157 -0.26 18.11 9.77
CA LYS A 157 0.65 18.65 8.75
C LYS A 157 -0.10 19.15 7.51
N ARG A 158 -1.21 18.52 7.14
CA ARG A 158 -2.10 19.03 6.10
C ARG A 158 -2.67 20.40 6.49
N LEU A 159 -3.06 20.55 7.75
CA LEU A 159 -3.58 21.83 8.25
C LEU A 159 -2.51 22.93 8.28
N GLU A 160 -1.26 22.61 8.67
CA GLU A 160 -0.13 23.53 8.58
C GLU A 160 0.13 23.99 7.12
N LEU A 161 0.09 23.05 6.17
CA LEU A 161 0.26 23.35 4.74
C LEU A 161 -0.87 24.26 4.23
N LEU A 162 -2.12 23.95 4.59
CA LEU A 162 -3.28 24.75 4.22
C LEU A 162 -3.20 26.17 4.80
N ARG A 163 -2.80 26.32 6.07
CA ARG A 163 -2.60 27.61 6.75
C ARG A 163 -1.53 28.45 6.05
N ALA A 164 -0.44 27.82 5.59
CA ALA A 164 0.64 28.52 4.90
C ALA A 164 0.21 28.97 3.50
N LEU A 165 -0.62 28.21 2.79
CA LEU A 165 -1.12 28.56 1.45
C LEU A 165 -2.29 29.56 1.50
N ALA A 166 -3.15 29.45 2.49
CA ALA A 166 -4.35 30.29 2.63
C ALA A 166 -4.38 31.01 3.99
N PRO A 167 -3.47 31.96 4.26
CA PRO A 167 -3.32 32.59 5.57
C PRO A 167 -4.52 33.46 5.99
N ALA A 168 -5.36 33.85 5.03
CA ALA A 168 -6.59 34.61 5.32
C ALA A 168 -7.74 33.73 5.83
N ALA A 169 -7.71 32.42 5.57
CA ALA A 169 -8.74 31.50 6.06
C ALA A 169 -8.59 31.32 7.57
N ARG A 170 -9.69 31.56 8.31
CA ARG A 170 -9.74 31.40 9.78
C ARG A 170 -10.56 30.21 10.21
N ARG A 171 -11.48 29.75 9.35
CA ARG A 171 -12.34 28.61 9.59
C ARG A 171 -12.02 27.51 8.58
N VAL A 172 -11.75 26.31 9.09
CA VAL A 172 -11.47 25.12 8.28
C VAL A 172 -12.54 24.08 8.57
N TRP A 173 -13.14 23.53 7.52
CA TRP A 173 -14.09 22.44 7.63
C TRP A 173 -13.38 21.11 7.41
N ALA A 174 -13.60 20.18 8.34
CA ALA A 174 -13.20 18.78 8.26
C ALA A 174 -14.46 17.92 8.26
N ILE A 175 -15.03 17.71 7.07
CA ILE A 175 -16.22 16.86 6.91
C ILE A 175 -15.76 15.42 6.74
N HIS A 176 -16.35 14.51 7.51
CA HIS A 176 -16.02 13.09 7.48
C HIS A 176 -17.25 12.21 7.69
N GLU A 177 -17.20 10.95 7.32
CA GLU A 177 -18.28 10.01 7.59
C GLU A 177 -18.39 9.73 9.09
N ALA A 178 -19.64 9.65 9.58
CA ALA A 178 -19.91 9.49 11.01
C ALA A 178 -19.35 8.17 11.57
N ASP A 179 -19.38 7.11 10.76
CA ASP A 179 -18.95 5.76 11.14
C ASP A 179 -17.51 5.44 10.73
N ASP A 180 -16.82 6.37 10.06
CA ASP A 180 -15.41 6.18 9.67
C ASP A 180 -14.47 6.63 10.80
N ARG A 181 -13.93 5.64 11.52
CA ARG A 181 -13.01 5.86 12.64
C ARG A 181 -11.69 6.52 12.21
N ILE A 182 -11.21 6.25 11.00
CA ILE A 182 -9.94 6.80 10.48
C ILE A 182 -10.09 8.30 10.24
N SER A 183 -11.13 8.71 9.51
CA SER A 183 -11.36 10.13 9.26
C SER A 183 -11.79 10.90 10.52
N ALA A 184 -12.48 10.25 11.46
CA ALA A 184 -12.76 10.83 12.78
C ALA A 184 -11.47 11.05 13.60
N ALA A 185 -10.54 10.10 13.60
CA ALA A 185 -9.22 10.23 14.23
C ALA A 185 -8.39 11.33 13.56
N ALA A 186 -8.41 11.42 12.22
CA ALA A 186 -7.77 12.48 11.47
C ALA A 186 -8.34 13.87 11.84
N ALA A 187 -9.66 14.00 11.94
CA ALA A 187 -10.31 15.23 12.38
C ALA A 187 -9.95 15.61 13.82
N ALA A 188 -9.85 14.63 14.72
CA ALA A 188 -9.41 14.85 16.10
C ALA A 188 -7.94 15.32 16.18
N ASN A 189 -7.04 14.75 15.39
CA ASN A 189 -5.65 15.20 15.31
C ASN A 189 -5.53 16.58 14.67
N ALA A 190 -6.34 16.88 13.64
CA ALA A 190 -6.41 18.21 13.06
C ALA A 190 -6.94 19.24 14.06
N MET A 191 -7.90 18.89 14.95
CA MET A 191 -8.41 19.78 15.99
C MET A 191 -7.31 20.20 16.96
N LYS A 192 -6.45 19.28 17.38
CA LYS A 192 -5.28 19.59 18.23
C LYS A 192 -4.33 20.57 17.55
N ALA A 193 -4.04 20.34 16.27
CA ALA A 193 -3.17 21.22 15.48
C ALA A 193 -3.82 22.59 15.23
N ALA A 194 -5.12 22.65 15.02
CA ALA A 194 -5.86 23.90 14.78
C ALA A 194 -5.70 24.90 15.94
N THR A 195 -5.72 24.42 17.18
CA THR A 195 -5.49 25.25 18.37
C THR A 195 -4.10 25.92 18.33
N GLN A 196 -3.07 25.20 17.89
CA GLN A 196 -1.69 25.73 17.78
C GLN A 196 -1.52 26.71 16.62
N LEU A 197 -2.37 26.58 15.59
CA LEU A 197 -2.32 27.39 14.36
C LEU A 197 -3.26 28.60 14.38
N ASP A 198 -3.96 28.86 15.49
CA ASP A 198 -5.02 29.88 15.61
C ASP A 198 -6.07 29.77 14.50
N LEU A 199 -6.57 28.53 14.29
CA LEU A 199 -7.59 28.19 13.32
C LEU A 199 -8.85 27.64 14.02
N ARG A 200 -10.01 28.05 13.55
CA ARG A 200 -11.26 27.43 13.98
C ARG A 200 -11.54 26.22 13.09
N LEU A 201 -11.29 25.00 13.59
CA LEU A 201 -11.69 23.78 12.91
C LEU A 201 -13.14 23.41 13.23
N VAL A 202 -13.92 23.09 12.21
CA VAL A 202 -15.29 22.57 12.31
C VAL A 202 -15.26 21.13 11.84
N ALA A 203 -15.16 20.19 12.78
CA ALA A 203 -15.32 18.77 12.49
C ALA A 203 -16.82 18.48 12.32
N ARG A 204 -17.20 17.98 11.15
CA ARG A 204 -18.60 17.71 10.80
C ARG A 204 -18.76 16.26 10.36
N PRO A 205 -19.23 15.36 11.24
CA PRO A 205 -19.63 14.03 10.85
C PRO A 205 -20.91 14.09 9.99
N VAL A 206 -20.96 13.25 8.95
CA VAL A 206 -22.14 13.11 8.07
C VAL A 206 -22.44 11.61 7.91
N ALA A 207 -23.72 11.26 7.96
CA ALA A 207 -24.17 9.86 7.88
C ALA A 207 -24.84 9.52 6.54
N SER A 208 -25.12 10.53 5.70
CA SER A 208 -25.77 10.33 4.42
C SER A 208 -25.37 11.40 3.39
N ARG A 209 -25.72 11.16 2.11
CA ARG A 209 -25.54 12.16 1.04
C ARG A 209 -26.33 13.42 1.27
N GLU A 210 -27.50 13.34 1.91
CA GLU A 210 -28.35 14.50 2.29
C GLU A 210 -27.66 15.29 3.39
N ASP A 211 -27.09 14.65 4.40
CA ASP A 211 -26.30 15.32 5.44
C ASP A 211 -25.08 16.02 4.85
N LEU A 212 -24.37 15.35 3.95
CA LEU A 212 -23.26 15.94 3.21
C LEU A 212 -23.72 17.18 2.45
N ALA A 213 -24.78 17.07 1.66
CA ALA A 213 -25.31 18.19 0.87
C ALA A 213 -25.73 19.39 1.75
N ARG A 214 -26.32 19.15 2.93
CA ARG A 214 -26.62 20.21 3.91
C ARG A 214 -25.37 20.89 4.43
N SER A 215 -24.36 20.08 4.82
CA SER A 215 -23.09 20.59 5.35
C SER A 215 -22.32 21.42 4.31
N LEU A 216 -22.31 21.00 3.05
CA LEU A 216 -21.69 21.72 1.95
C LEU A 216 -22.32 23.12 1.69
N LYS A 217 -23.60 23.29 1.99
CA LYS A 217 -24.28 24.61 1.88
C LYS A 217 -23.82 25.62 2.92
N GLU A 218 -23.33 25.16 4.07
CA GLU A 218 -22.83 26.02 5.16
C GLU A 218 -21.45 26.62 4.85
N ILE A 219 -20.68 26.00 3.95
CA ILE A 219 -19.33 26.42 3.59
C ILE A 219 -19.36 27.64 2.68
N ARG A 220 -18.62 28.69 3.04
CA ARG A 220 -18.65 29.99 2.39
C ARG A 220 -17.26 30.44 1.93
N ARG A 221 -17.23 31.40 1.04
CA ARG A 221 -15.98 32.07 0.65
C ARG A 221 -15.29 32.64 1.90
N GLY A 222 -13.99 32.41 2.01
CA GLY A 222 -13.18 32.72 3.21
C GLY A 222 -12.98 31.55 4.16
N ASP A 223 -13.72 30.47 3.99
CA ASP A 223 -13.42 29.19 4.64
C ASP A 223 -12.31 28.43 3.89
N ALA A 224 -11.83 27.33 4.49
CA ALA A 224 -10.96 26.37 3.87
C ALA A 224 -11.42 24.94 4.18
N LEU A 225 -10.90 23.97 3.46
CA LEU A 225 -11.32 22.57 3.54
C LEU A 225 -10.13 21.66 3.85
N LEU A 226 -10.29 20.80 4.85
CA LEU A 226 -9.46 19.64 5.11
C LEU A 226 -10.23 18.41 4.66
N ALA A 227 -9.85 17.84 3.53
CA ALA A 227 -10.50 16.65 3.00
C ALA A 227 -10.09 15.41 3.82
N PRO A 228 -11.04 14.50 4.14
CA PRO A 228 -10.73 13.23 4.75
C PRO A 228 -10.06 12.30 3.74
N ASP A 229 -9.69 11.12 4.18
CA ASP A 229 -9.40 10.00 3.29
C ASP A 229 -10.70 9.53 2.60
N ARG A 230 -10.60 8.50 1.80
CA ARG A 230 -11.74 7.99 1.03
C ARG A 230 -12.86 7.47 1.92
N GLY A 231 -14.07 7.46 1.37
CA GLY A 231 -15.24 6.88 2.01
C GLY A 231 -16.40 6.67 1.02
N PRO A 232 -17.38 5.82 1.36
CA PRO A 232 -18.53 5.51 0.48
C PRO A 232 -19.34 6.71 0.04
N LEU A 233 -19.36 7.79 0.83
CA LEU A 233 -20.06 9.04 0.48
C LEU A 233 -19.28 9.91 -0.52
N ASP A 234 -18.08 9.53 -0.91
CA ASP A 234 -17.17 10.29 -1.77
C ASP A 234 -16.98 11.75 -1.31
N ILE A 235 -16.80 11.92 -0.02
CA ILE A 235 -16.61 13.25 0.59
C ILE A 235 -15.42 14.00 -0.03
N PRO A 236 -14.24 13.39 -0.26
CA PRO A 236 -13.13 14.07 -0.91
C PRO A 236 -13.49 14.59 -2.31
N GLY A 237 -14.24 13.82 -3.12
CA GLY A 237 -14.71 14.25 -4.44
C GLY A 237 -15.68 15.41 -4.36
N ALA A 238 -16.69 15.30 -3.48
CA ALA A 238 -17.65 16.39 -3.25
C ALA A 238 -16.98 17.67 -2.74
N LEU A 239 -15.92 17.56 -1.91
CA LEU A 239 -15.13 18.71 -1.46
C LEU A 239 -14.26 19.29 -2.58
N LEU A 240 -13.72 18.45 -3.49
CA LEU A 240 -13.02 18.93 -4.67
C LEU A 240 -13.94 19.76 -5.55
N ASP A 241 -15.11 19.25 -5.91
CA ASP A 241 -16.09 19.95 -6.73
C ASP A 241 -16.51 21.28 -6.08
N LEU A 242 -16.80 21.25 -4.77
CA LEU A 242 -17.15 22.46 -4.03
C LEU A 242 -16.01 23.49 -4.02
N SER A 243 -14.78 23.04 -3.79
CA SER A 243 -13.59 23.91 -3.73
C SER A 243 -13.37 24.65 -5.04
N LEU A 244 -13.54 23.95 -6.16
CA LEU A 244 -13.45 24.54 -7.49
C LEU A 244 -14.60 25.49 -7.77
N ALA A 245 -15.85 25.05 -7.53
CA ALA A 245 -17.04 25.84 -7.82
C ALA A 245 -17.15 27.14 -6.98
N LYS A 246 -16.82 27.08 -5.69
CA LYS A 246 -16.89 28.22 -4.77
C LYS A 246 -15.56 28.94 -4.54
N ARG A 247 -14.47 28.50 -5.18
CA ARG A 247 -13.13 29.04 -5.02
C ARG A 247 -12.67 29.04 -3.55
N ILE A 248 -12.72 27.86 -2.93
CA ILE A 248 -12.35 27.62 -1.53
C ILE A 248 -11.05 26.81 -1.47
N PRO A 249 -10.02 27.29 -0.74
CA PRO A 249 -8.80 26.52 -0.56
C PRO A 249 -9.06 25.16 0.10
N ALA A 250 -8.51 24.08 -0.49
CA ALA A 250 -8.66 22.73 0.03
C ALA A 250 -7.33 21.99 0.04
N VAL A 251 -7.10 21.20 1.09
CA VAL A 251 -5.98 20.25 1.18
C VAL A 251 -6.52 18.81 1.18
N PHE A 252 -5.89 17.95 0.40
CA PHE A 252 -6.28 16.56 0.20
C PHE A 252 -5.22 15.60 0.74
N THR A 253 -5.56 14.33 0.83
CA THR A 253 -4.70 13.25 1.32
C THR A 253 -3.77 12.70 0.25
N ALA A 254 -4.06 12.89 -1.03
CA ALA A 254 -3.31 12.32 -2.13
C ALA A 254 -3.14 13.30 -3.31
N SER A 255 -2.01 13.20 -4.00
CA SER A 255 -1.66 14.03 -5.18
C SER A 255 -2.61 13.83 -6.37
N PHE A 256 -3.32 12.72 -6.41
CA PHE A 256 -4.41 12.45 -7.35
C PHE A 256 -5.41 13.64 -7.44
N TYR A 257 -5.90 14.14 -6.31
CA TYR A 257 -6.85 15.25 -6.29
C TYR A 257 -6.28 16.56 -6.85
N VAL A 258 -4.97 16.77 -6.67
CA VAL A 258 -4.26 17.92 -7.25
C VAL A 258 -4.19 17.82 -8.78
N GLY A 259 -4.11 16.59 -9.29
CA GLY A 259 -4.23 16.30 -10.73
C GLY A 259 -5.58 16.71 -11.33
N TYR A 260 -6.65 16.66 -10.55
CA TYR A 260 -8.01 17.05 -10.94
C TYR A 260 -8.38 18.49 -10.54
N GLY A 261 -7.41 19.32 -10.18
CA GLY A 261 -7.62 20.74 -9.91
C GLY A 261 -7.63 21.11 -8.42
N GLY A 262 -7.49 20.17 -7.49
CA GLY A 262 -7.33 20.47 -6.07
C GLY A 262 -6.11 21.35 -5.83
N LEU A 263 -6.18 22.25 -4.82
CA LEU A 263 -5.10 23.21 -4.53
C LEU A 263 -3.82 22.50 -4.10
N THR A 264 -3.90 21.61 -3.15
CA THR A 264 -2.72 20.94 -2.58
C THR A 264 -3.07 19.62 -1.92
N SER A 265 -2.07 18.76 -1.79
CA SER A 265 -2.15 17.51 -1.01
C SER A 265 -0.90 17.30 -0.19
N TYR A 266 -1.03 16.51 0.89
CA TYR A 266 0.06 15.93 1.64
C TYR A 266 -0.32 14.55 2.15
N GLY A 267 0.38 13.52 1.72
CA GLY A 267 0.06 12.13 2.09
C GLY A 267 1.07 11.13 1.55
N ALA A 268 0.78 9.85 1.69
CA ALA A 268 1.62 8.79 1.17
C ALA A 268 1.70 8.83 -0.37
N ASP A 269 2.90 8.62 -0.89
CA ASP A 269 3.11 8.40 -2.32
C ASP A 269 2.68 6.95 -2.64
N TYR A 270 1.60 6.80 -3.38
CA TYR A 270 1.00 5.49 -3.67
C TYR A 270 1.93 4.53 -4.41
N TYR A 271 2.77 5.05 -5.33
CA TYR A 271 3.75 4.22 -6.00
C TYR A 271 4.82 3.73 -5.02
N ALA A 272 5.36 4.63 -4.21
CA ALA A 272 6.36 4.31 -3.21
C ALA A 272 5.82 3.34 -2.15
N GLU A 273 4.56 3.48 -1.73
CA GLU A 273 3.92 2.58 -0.78
C GLU A 273 3.79 1.15 -1.33
N GLY A 274 3.40 1.01 -2.61
CA GLY A 274 3.39 -0.28 -3.29
C GLY A 274 4.80 -0.87 -3.45
N PHE A 275 5.78 -0.04 -3.79
CA PHE A 275 7.18 -0.44 -3.91
C PHE A 275 7.74 -0.91 -2.55
N GLN A 276 7.43 -0.19 -1.48
CA GLN A 276 7.77 -0.57 -0.11
C GLN A 276 7.16 -1.92 0.27
N ALA A 277 5.89 -2.13 -0.02
CA ALA A 277 5.17 -3.37 0.29
C ALA A 277 5.76 -4.59 -0.44
N ALA A 278 6.44 -4.40 -1.57
CA ALA A 278 7.11 -5.48 -2.29
C ALA A 278 8.12 -6.24 -1.41
N ARG A 279 8.76 -5.57 -0.45
CA ARG A 279 9.69 -6.21 0.51
C ARG A 279 8.95 -7.23 1.39
N LEU A 280 7.77 -6.85 1.89
CA LEU A 280 6.93 -7.72 2.72
C LEU A 280 6.43 -8.91 1.90
N VAL A 281 5.91 -8.66 0.69
CA VAL A 281 5.46 -9.69 -0.25
C VAL A 281 6.58 -10.67 -0.56
N ALA A 282 7.77 -10.21 -0.93
CA ALA A 282 8.91 -11.07 -1.26
C ALA A 282 9.36 -11.92 -0.06
N ARG A 283 9.37 -11.36 1.15
CA ARG A 283 9.71 -12.12 2.37
C ARG A 283 8.69 -13.22 2.64
N ILE A 284 7.40 -12.95 2.48
CA ILE A 284 6.32 -13.92 2.69
C ILE A 284 6.39 -15.02 1.64
N LEU A 285 6.55 -14.71 0.36
CA LEU A 285 6.70 -15.70 -0.71
C LEU A 285 7.93 -16.60 -0.50
N ARG A 286 8.95 -16.11 0.23
CA ARG A 286 10.14 -16.88 0.64
C ARG A 286 10.00 -17.59 1.98
N GLY A 287 8.79 -17.61 2.56
CA GLY A 287 8.46 -18.40 3.75
C GLY A 287 8.37 -17.63 5.08
N ALA A 288 8.51 -16.30 5.07
CA ALA A 288 8.24 -15.52 6.29
C ALA A 288 6.74 -15.54 6.62
N ARG A 289 6.42 -15.54 7.90
CA ARG A 289 5.02 -15.48 8.35
C ARG A 289 4.57 -14.02 8.51
N PRO A 290 3.37 -13.62 8.08
CA PRO A 290 2.88 -12.25 8.22
C PRO A 290 2.99 -11.70 9.65
N GLN A 291 2.62 -12.48 10.65
CA GLN A 291 2.68 -12.09 12.07
C GLN A 291 4.11 -11.81 12.59
N ALA A 292 5.14 -12.24 11.88
CA ALA A 292 6.54 -11.93 12.20
C ALA A 292 7.06 -10.67 11.48
N LEU A 293 6.20 -10.02 10.70
CA LEU A 293 6.51 -8.82 9.93
C LEU A 293 5.69 -7.66 10.48
N PRO A 294 6.29 -6.69 11.19
CA PRO A 294 5.59 -5.50 11.63
C PRO A 294 4.90 -4.78 10.47
N VAL A 295 3.78 -4.14 10.75
CA VAL A 295 3.20 -3.15 9.84
C VAL A 295 4.13 -1.95 9.80
N GLU A 296 4.51 -1.54 8.61
CA GLU A 296 5.37 -0.37 8.40
C GLU A 296 4.52 0.87 8.14
N GLY A 297 5.03 2.05 8.51
CA GLY A 297 4.48 3.31 8.01
C GLY A 297 5.01 3.60 6.62
N ALA A 298 4.28 4.39 5.81
CA ALA A 298 4.74 4.82 4.50
C ALA A 298 6.07 5.58 4.61
N ASP A 299 7.10 5.10 3.93
CA ASP A 299 8.45 5.68 3.96
C ASP A 299 8.53 7.02 3.22
N LYS A 300 7.69 7.19 2.19
CA LYS A 300 7.67 8.39 1.36
C LYS A 300 6.32 9.09 1.43
N LEU A 301 6.38 10.37 1.79
CA LEU A 301 5.24 11.27 1.77
C LEU A 301 5.42 12.28 0.63
N ASP A 302 4.34 12.60 -0.08
CA ASP A 302 4.31 13.48 -1.24
C ASP A 302 3.55 14.78 -0.91
N VAL A 303 4.17 15.92 -1.27
CA VAL A 303 3.55 17.24 -1.28
C VAL A 303 3.28 17.64 -2.72
N ALA A 304 2.03 17.79 -3.11
CA ALA A 304 1.66 18.30 -4.42
C ALA A 304 0.95 19.65 -4.31
N VAL A 305 1.24 20.55 -5.24
CA VAL A 305 0.62 21.89 -5.33
C VAL A 305 0.21 22.18 -6.76
N ASN A 306 -1.03 22.67 -6.93
CA ASN A 306 -1.53 23.17 -8.21
C ASN A 306 -1.36 24.70 -8.26
N LEU A 307 -0.38 25.16 -9.03
CA LEU A 307 -0.06 26.58 -9.17
C LEU A 307 -1.15 27.34 -9.91
N LYS A 308 -1.82 26.70 -10.88
CA LYS A 308 -2.96 27.28 -11.57
C LYS A 308 -4.11 27.54 -10.61
N THR A 309 -4.49 26.52 -9.82
CA THR A 309 -5.55 26.65 -8.81
C THR A 309 -5.19 27.69 -7.75
N ALA A 310 -3.92 27.73 -7.32
CA ALA A 310 -3.47 28.77 -6.39
C ALA A 310 -3.67 30.17 -6.98
N ALA A 311 -3.27 30.40 -8.23
CA ALA A 311 -3.48 31.67 -8.93
C ALA A 311 -4.97 32.00 -9.09
N ASP A 312 -5.79 31.04 -9.50
CA ASP A 312 -7.24 31.21 -9.64
C ASP A 312 -7.91 31.58 -8.29
N LEU A 313 -7.36 31.12 -7.18
CA LEU A 313 -7.80 31.46 -5.82
C LEU A 313 -7.22 32.81 -5.32
N GLY A 314 -6.31 33.43 -6.07
CA GLY A 314 -5.60 34.62 -5.64
C GLY A 314 -4.57 34.37 -4.53
N LEU A 315 -4.04 33.16 -4.43
CA LEU A 315 -3.07 32.75 -3.42
C LEU A 315 -1.64 32.82 -3.97
N THR A 316 -0.74 33.32 -3.13
CA THR A 316 0.71 33.26 -3.43
C THR A 316 1.29 32.03 -2.73
N VAL A 317 1.89 31.11 -3.51
CA VAL A 317 2.54 29.93 -2.93
C VAL A 317 3.90 30.35 -2.34
N PRO A 318 4.11 30.18 -1.02
CA PRO A 318 5.38 30.54 -0.39
C PRO A 318 6.57 29.77 -0.97
N ARG A 319 7.73 30.43 -1.11
CA ARG A 319 8.96 29.81 -1.65
C ARG A 319 9.34 28.51 -0.90
N LYS A 320 9.14 28.47 0.40
CA LYS A 320 9.40 27.27 1.22
C LYS A 320 8.55 26.07 0.77
N ILE A 321 7.31 26.29 0.37
CA ILE A 321 6.41 25.25 -0.13
C ILE A 321 6.84 24.82 -1.53
N LEU A 322 7.16 25.78 -2.42
CA LEU A 322 7.65 25.46 -3.78
C LEU A 322 8.91 24.59 -3.76
N LEU A 323 9.81 24.81 -2.79
CA LEU A 323 11.05 24.02 -2.65
C LEU A 323 10.82 22.63 -2.03
N ARG A 324 9.69 22.43 -1.33
CA ARG A 324 9.35 21.15 -0.68
C ARG A 324 8.37 20.31 -1.48
N ALA A 325 7.71 20.92 -2.45
CA ALA A 325 6.73 20.20 -3.26
C ALA A 325 7.43 19.18 -4.18
N ASP A 326 7.00 17.93 -4.10
CA ASP A 326 7.43 16.85 -4.98
C ASP A 326 6.79 16.99 -6.36
N THR A 327 5.56 17.52 -6.38
CA THR A 327 4.79 17.75 -7.62
C THR A 327 4.25 19.19 -7.69
N LEU A 328 4.60 19.89 -8.76
CA LEU A 328 4.05 21.20 -9.11
C LEU A 328 3.23 21.09 -10.41
N ARG A 329 1.90 21.28 -10.32
CA ARG A 329 1.00 21.37 -11.49
C ARG A 329 0.87 22.84 -11.94
N ARG A 330 0.98 23.07 -13.25
CA ARG A 330 0.86 24.38 -13.88
C ARG A 330 -0.37 24.47 -14.76
#